data_fa60051cff0e87214bb0b883c0978750
#
_entry.id   fa60051cff0e87214bb0b883c0978750
#
_cell.length_a   1.000
_cell.length_b   1.000
_cell.length_c   1.000
_cell.angle_alpha   90.00
_cell.angle_beta   90.00
_cell.angle_gamma   90.00
#
_symmetry.space_group_name_H-M   'P 1'
#
loop_
_entity.id
_entity.type
_entity.pdbx_description
1 polymer ?
#
loop_
_entity_poly.entity_id
_entity_poly.type
_entity_poly.pdbx_seq_one_letter_code
_entity_poly.pdbx_strand_id
1 'polypeptide(L)'
;MSKPPVGSNRTGRKIGQKVKKTKLKASSRRWLERHINDPYVQRAKLEGYRARAAYKLLEINDKHQILKGATRIIDLGAAPGSWSQIAAKVTDSTEDDIRVAAIDFLEVDPIPGVRLLQLDFLDPTAPEKLKEAIGGTPDLVLSDMAAPTTGHQKTDHIRTMHLCEVAADFAIEVLAEGGHFLAKTFQGGTEKSLLDLLKRNFKQVLHIKPASSRSESVEMFLLAKGFKGRKDTAVADHHADERDTFEQNADEDV
;
A
#
# COMPACT_ATOMS: atom_id res chain seq x y z
N MET A 1 -24.06 -56.45 16.97
CA MET A 1 -23.80 -55.05 16.61
C MET A 1 -22.41 -54.69 17.11
N SER A 2 -21.42 -54.76 16.23
CA SER A 2 -20.02 -54.50 16.55
C SER A 2 -19.71 -53.00 16.36
N LYS A 3 -19.07 -52.36 17.36
CA LYS A 3 -18.59 -50.97 17.29
C LYS A 3 -17.42 -50.88 16.32
N PRO A 4 -17.33 -49.81 15.48
CA PRO A 4 -16.18 -49.60 14.63
C PRO A 4 -14.96 -49.14 15.45
N PRO A 5 -13.73 -49.40 15.00
CA PRO A 5 -12.52 -49.06 15.71
C PRO A 5 -12.28 -47.57 15.68
N VAL A 6 -11.93 -46.98 16.85
CA VAL A 6 -11.50 -45.62 17.02
C VAL A 6 -10.15 -45.46 16.35
N GLY A 7 -10.12 -44.70 15.24
CA GLY A 7 -8.90 -44.35 14.52
C GLY A 7 -7.99 -43.47 15.38
N SER A 8 -6.78 -43.94 15.65
CA SER A 8 -5.74 -43.18 16.35
C SER A 8 -5.31 -41.97 15.50
N ASN A 9 -5.57 -40.77 16.00
CA ASN A 9 -5.04 -39.49 15.45
C ASN A 9 -3.51 -39.47 15.66
N ARG A 10 -2.76 -40.03 14.70
CA ARG A 10 -1.33 -39.76 14.60
C ARG A 10 -1.17 -38.32 14.09
N THR A 11 -0.93 -37.38 15.00
CA THR A 11 -0.41 -36.04 14.68
C THR A 11 0.97 -36.21 14.04
N GLY A 12 0.99 -36.38 12.73
CA GLY A 12 2.21 -36.42 11.95
C GLY A 12 2.88 -35.05 12.08
N ARG A 13 4.01 -34.94 12.82
CA ARG A 13 4.92 -33.81 12.76
C ARG A 13 5.25 -33.57 11.29
N LYS A 14 4.77 -32.48 10.70
CA LYS A 14 5.22 -32.02 9.37
C LYS A 14 6.72 -31.80 9.46
N ILE A 15 7.51 -32.71 8.92
CA ILE A 15 8.97 -32.58 8.84
C ILE A 15 9.22 -31.48 7.81
N GLY A 16 9.62 -30.29 8.25
CA GLY A 16 9.95 -29.18 7.36
C GLY A 16 11.08 -29.58 6.40
N GLN A 17 10.97 -29.14 5.15
CA GLN A 17 12.02 -29.32 4.15
C GLN A 17 13.29 -28.58 4.59
N LYS A 18 14.42 -29.27 4.63
CA LYS A 18 15.73 -28.70 4.92
C LYS A 18 16.46 -28.40 3.60
N VAL A 19 17.06 -27.24 3.51
CA VAL A 19 17.92 -26.88 2.39
C VAL A 19 19.23 -27.68 2.49
N LYS A 20 19.57 -28.43 1.42
CA LYS A 20 20.85 -29.15 1.33
C LYS A 20 22.00 -28.19 1.60
N LYS A 21 23.11 -28.68 2.20
CA LYS A 21 24.31 -27.90 2.45
C LYS A 21 24.79 -27.24 1.13
N THR A 22 24.61 -25.92 1.05
CA THR A 22 25.04 -25.09 -0.10
C THR A 22 26.05 -24.08 0.42
N LYS A 23 26.78 -23.41 -0.48
CA LYS A 23 27.73 -22.32 -0.17
C LYS A 23 27.05 -21.05 0.41
N LEU A 24 25.73 -21.11 0.71
CA LEU A 24 24.96 -19.98 1.25
C LEU A 24 25.36 -19.63 2.69
N LYS A 25 25.37 -18.32 2.99
CA LYS A 25 25.51 -17.84 4.37
C LYS A 25 24.41 -18.44 5.27
N ALA A 26 24.68 -18.64 6.53
CA ALA A 26 23.73 -19.25 7.49
C ALA A 26 22.41 -18.47 7.61
N SER A 27 22.43 -17.15 7.46
CA SER A 27 21.24 -16.29 7.43
C SER A 27 20.37 -16.56 6.19
N SER A 28 20.97 -16.63 5.03
CA SER A 28 20.28 -16.90 3.76
C SER A 28 19.66 -18.30 3.74
N ARG A 29 20.38 -19.30 4.30
CA ARG A 29 19.84 -20.66 4.42
C ARG A 29 18.62 -20.71 5.36
N ARG A 30 18.69 -20.08 6.53
CA ARG A 30 17.55 -19.98 7.45
C ARG A 30 16.36 -19.25 6.84
N TRP A 31 16.61 -18.20 6.07
CA TRP A 31 15.56 -17.49 5.33
C TRP A 31 14.90 -18.41 4.29
N LEU A 32 15.71 -19.12 3.49
CA LEU A 32 15.22 -20.05 2.46
C LEU A 32 14.40 -21.21 3.08
N GLU A 33 14.87 -21.80 4.16
CA GLU A 33 14.15 -22.87 4.89
C GLU A 33 12.81 -22.36 5.41
N ARG A 34 12.76 -21.17 5.98
CA ARG A 34 11.49 -20.52 6.40
C ARG A 34 10.57 -20.28 5.20
N HIS A 35 11.12 -19.82 4.09
CA HIS A 35 10.36 -19.52 2.88
C HIS A 35 9.71 -20.76 2.28
N ILE A 36 10.47 -21.86 2.12
CA ILE A 36 9.97 -23.11 1.53
C ILE A 36 8.90 -23.77 2.40
N ASN A 37 9.01 -23.64 3.73
CA ASN A 37 8.10 -24.24 4.69
C ASN A 37 6.92 -23.31 5.06
N ASP A 38 6.85 -22.12 4.50
CA ASP A 38 5.79 -21.17 4.75
C ASP A 38 4.48 -21.62 4.05
N PRO A 39 3.40 -21.91 4.78
CA PRO A 39 2.16 -22.40 4.19
C PRO A 39 1.54 -21.41 3.20
N TYR A 40 1.70 -20.09 3.42
CA TYR A 40 1.20 -19.06 2.51
C TYR A 40 2.00 -19.02 1.20
N VAL A 41 3.29 -19.36 1.21
CA VAL A 41 4.09 -19.48 -0.01
C VAL A 41 3.61 -20.68 -0.84
N GLN A 42 3.35 -21.82 -0.21
CA GLN A 42 2.83 -22.99 -0.90
C GLN A 42 1.44 -22.74 -1.45
N ARG A 43 0.57 -22.13 -0.66
CA ARG A 43 -0.78 -21.76 -1.07
C ARG A 43 -0.78 -20.77 -2.23
N ALA A 44 0.08 -19.74 -2.19
CA ALA A 44 0.20 -18.76 -3.28
C ALA A 44 0.54 -19.43 -4.61
N LYS A 45 1.47 -20.40 -4.61
CA LYS A 45 1.81 -21.19 -5.81
C LYS A 45 0.63 -21.98 -6.35
N LEU A 46 -0.16 -22.60 -5.46
CA LEU A 46 -1.33 -23.40 -5.86
C LEU A 46 -2.46 -22.51 -6.42
N GLU A 47 -2.64 -21.33 -5.88
CA GLU A 47 -3.68 -20.38 -6.28
C GLU A 47 -3.24 -19.42 -7.40
N GLY A 48 -1.99 -19.52 -7.89
CA GLY A 48 -1.46 -18.72 -8.99
C GLY A 48 -1.03 -17.30 -8.59
N TYR A 49 -0.90 -17.00 -7.30
CA TYR A 49 -0.33 -15.74 -6.84
C TYR A 49 1.19 -15.74 -6.88
N ARG A 50 1.77 -14.61 -7.28
CA ARG A 50 3.22 -14.43 -7.38
C ARG A 50 3.96 -14.49 -6.04
N ALA A 51 3.27 -14.05 -4.96
CA ALA A 51 3.85 -14.07 -3.62
C ALA A 51 2.78 -14.25 -2.53
N ARG A 52 3.24 -14.68 -1.35
CA ARG A 52 2.42 -14.78 -0.14
C ARG A 52 1.79 -13.45 0.31
N ALA A 53 2.33 -12.32 -0.17
CA ALA A 53 1.79 -10.99 0.12
C ALA A 53 0.32 -10.84 -0.30
N ALA A 54 -0.14 -11.61 -1.29
CA ALA A 54 -1.55 -11.69 -1.68
C ALA A 54 -2.50 -11.87 -0.48
N TYR A 55 -2.15 -12.73 0.46
CA TYR A 55 -3.03 -13.04 1.59
C TYR A 55 -3.15 -11.91 2.60
N LYS A 56 -2.17 -11.02 2.68
CA LYS A 56 -2.29 -9.81 3.50
C LYS A 56 -3.44 -8.93 3.01
N LEU A 57 -3.47 -8.65 1.71
CA LEU A 57 -4.53 -7.85 1.09
C LEU A 57 -5.89 -8.56 1.18
N LEU A 58 -5.94 -9.86 0.89
CA LEU A 58 -7.18 -10.64 0.98
C LEU A 58 -7.75 -10.65 2.39
N GLU A 59 -6.94 -10.92 3.42
CA GLU A 59 -7.39 -10.92 4.82
C GLU A 59 -7.85 -9.54 5.31
N ILE A 60 -7.18 -8.47 4.86
CA ILE A 60 -7.61 -7.10 5.14
C ILE A 60 -8.95 -6.84 4.44
N ASN A 61 -9.09 -7.26 3.19
CA ASN A 61 -10.32 -7.08 2.43
C ASN A 61 -11.48 -7.89 3.00
N ASP A 62 -11.26 -9.10 3.47
CA ASP A 62 -12.31 -9.93 4.10
C ASP A 62 -12.96 -9.22 5.29
N LYS A 63 -12.17 -8.50 6.07
CA LYS A 63 -12.64 -7.79 7.27
C LYS A 63 -13.16 -6.39 6.99
N HIS A 64 -12.54 -5.68 6.06
CA HIS A 64 -12.74 -4.23 5.88
C HIS A 64 -13.39 -3.85 4.56
N GLN A 65 -13.54 -4.80 3.62
CA GLN A 65 -14.23 -4.67 2.33
C GLN A 65 -13.71 -3.50 1.48
N ILE A 66 -12.38 -3.27 1.49
CA ILE A 66 -11.77 -2.13 0.79
C ILE A 66 -11.73 -2.28 -0.73
N LEU A 67 -11.83 -3.50 -1.24
CA LEU A 67 -11.89 -3.79 -2.68
C LEU A 67 -13.32 -3.78 -3.22
N LYS A 68 -14.33 -3.75 -2.33
CA LYS A 68 -15.72 -3.80 -2.77
C LYS A 68 -16.13 -2.51 -3.45
N GLY A 69 -16.49 -2.62 -4.73
CA GLY A 69 -16.91 -1.48 -5.55
C GLY A 69 -15.77 -0.58 -6.01
N ALA A 70 -14.51 -0.95 -5.76
CA ALA A 70 -13.39 -0.24 -6.35
C ALA A 70 -13.36 -0.42 -7.87
N THR A 71 -13.23 0.67 -8.61
CA THR A 71 -13.19 0.70 -10.06
C THR A 71 -11.82 1.01 -10.61
N ARG A 72 -11.00 1.77 -9.88
CA ARG A 72 -9.62 2.09 -10.22
C ARG A 72 -8.72 1.99 -9.00
N ILE A 73 -7.60 1.28 -9.16
CA ILE A 73 -6.66 1.00 -8.06
C ILE A 73 -5.24 1.36 -8.47
N ILE A 74 -4.51 2.03 -7.58
CA ILE A 74 -3.06 2.24 -7.71
C ILE A 74 -2.35 1.36 -6.70
N ASP A 75 -1.29 0.63 -7.15
CA ASP A 75 -0.46 -0.26 -6.33
C ASP A 75 0.99 0.25 -6.29
N LEU A 76 1.41 0.74 -5.13
CA LEU A 76 2.74 1.30 -4.88
C LEU A 76 3.65 0.26 -4.23
N GLY A 77 4.81 -0.03 -4.85
CA GLY A 77 5.70 -1.11 -4.43
C GLY A 77 5.16 -2.47 -4.85
N ALA A 78 4.81 -2.58 -6.13
CA ALA A 78 4.05 -3.71 -6.65
C ALA A 78 4.81 -5.03 -6.67
N ALA A 79 6.15 -5.02 -6.80
CA ALA A 79 6.93 -6.24 -7.00
C ALA A 79 6.69 -7.31 -5.91
N PRO A 80 6.48 -8.55 -6.27
CA PRO A 80 6.45 -9.15 -7.61
C PRO A 80 5.09 -9.09 -8.33
N GLY A 81 4.07 -8.37 -7.80
CA GLY A 81 2.80 -8.12 -8.47
C GLY A 81 1.59 -8.84 -7.89
N SER A 82 1.66 -9.41 -6.69
CA SER A 82 0.52 -10.16 -6.12
C SER A 82 -0.68 -9.30 -5.78
N TRP A 83 -0.48 -8.06 -5.34
CA TRP A 83 -1.57 -7.14 -5.06
C TRP A 83 -2.18 -6.61 -6.34
N SER A 84 -1.34 -6.31 -7.34
CA SER A 84 -1.79 -5.93 -8.68
C SER A 84 -2.62 -7.03 -9.36
N GLN A 85 -2.28 -8.33 -9.18
CA GLN A 85 -3.10 -9.45 -9.66
C GLN A 85 -4.52 -9.43 -9.06
N ILE A 86 -4.62 -9.17 -7.75
CA ILE A 86 -5.90 -9.09 -7.04
C ILE A 86 -6.67 -7.86 -7.51
N ALA A 87 -6.01 -6.72 -7.62
CA ALA A 87 -6.60 -5.47 -8.08
C ALA A 87 -7.19 -5.60 -9.48
N ALA A 88 -6.43 -6.14 -10.45
CA ALA A 88 -6.90 -6.35 -11.82
C ALA A 88 -8.12 -7.26 -11.88
N LYS A 89 -8.12 -8.34 -11.08
CA LYS A 89 -9.25 -9.27 -11.01
C LYS A 89 -10.52 -8.62 -10.44
N VAL A 90 -10.38 -7.78 -9.41
CA VAL A 90 -11.53 -7.17 -8.72
C VAL A 90 -12.15 -6.06 -9.57
N THR A 91 -11.33 -5.33 -10.30
CA THR A 91 -11.77 -4.21 -11.15
C THR A 91 -12.19 -4.67 -12.56
N ASP A 92 -12.04 -5.96 -12.88
CA ASP A 92 -12.18 -6.48 -14.25
C ASP A 92 -11.34 -5.67 -15.27
N SER A 93 -10.13 -5.31 -14.85
CA SER A 93 -9.21 -4.52 -15.68
C SER A 93 -8.69 -5.35 -16.85
N THR A 94 -8.68 -4.76 -18.03
CA THR A 94 -8.23 -5.40 -19.28
C THR A 94 -7.19 -4.51 -19.98
N GLU A 95 -6.57 -5.02 -21.05
CA GLU A 95 -5.61 -4.24 -21.84
C GLU A 95 -6.29 -3.06 -22.57
N ASP A 96 -7.59 -3.21 -22.91
CA ASP A 96 -8.38 -2.17 -23.58
C ASP A 96 -9.00 -1.17 -22.58
N ASP A 97 -9.16 -1.56 -21.31
CA ASP A 97 -9.70 -0.73 -20.23
C ASP A 97 -8.86 -0.89 -18.98
N ILE A 98 -7.77 -0.16 -18.92
CA ILE A 98 -6.83 -0.17 -17.79
C ILE A 98 -7.47 0.50 -16.59
N ARG A 99 -7.62 -0.27 -15.51
CA ARG A 99 -8.16 0.16 -14.22
C ARG A 99 -7.19 -0.02 -13.07
N VAL A 100 -6.01 -0.56 -13.35
CA VAL A 100 -4.94 -0.75 -12.37
C VAL A 100 -3.65 -0.18 -12.92
N ALA A 101 -3.07 0.76 -12.18
CA ALA A 101 -1.71 1.25 -12.40
C ALA A 101 -0.82 0.81 -11.22
N ALA A 102 0.38 0.35 -11.51
CA ALA A 102 1.30 -0.14 -10.51
C ALA A 102 2.72 0.36 -10.75
N ILE A 103 3.45 0.62 -9.68
CA ILE A 103 4.82 1.14 -9.75
C ILE A 103 5.75 0.36 -8.82
N ASP A 104 6.93 0.03 -9.30
CA ASP A 104 8.04 -0.47 -8.48
C ASP A 104 9.37 -0.09 -9.15
N PHE A 105 10.44 0.11 -8.36
CA PHE A 105 11.78 0.28 -8.91
C PHE A 105 12.37 -1.03 -9.42
N LEU A 106 11.87 -2.17 -8.93
CA LEU A 106 12.20 -3.50 -9.43
C LEU A 106 11.36 -3.80 -10.68
N GLU A 107 11.92 -4.61 -11.55
CA GLU A 107 11.18 -5.15 -12.68
C GLU A 107 10.06 -6.08 -12.20
N VAL A 108 8.86 -5.90 -12.76
CA VAL A 108 7.69 -6.74 -12.51
C VAL A 108 7.28 -7.38 -13.83
N ASP A 109 7.19 -8.71 -13.85
CA ASP A 109 6.67 -9.40 -15.03
C ASP A 109 5.29 -8.86 -15.42
N PRO A 110 4.94 -8.78 -16.72
CA PRO A 110 3.65 -8.28 -17.16
C PRO A 110 2.46 -8.96 -16.48
N ILE A 111 1.45 -8.18 -16.11
CA ILE A 111 0.19 -8.66 -15.55
C ILE A 111 -0.93 -8.15 -16.47
N PRO A 112 -1.77 -9.04 -17.03
CA PRO A 112 -2.88 -8.63 -17.88
C PRO A 112 -3.76 -7.58 -17.19
N GLY A 113 -4.09 -6.51 -17.93
CA GLY A 113 -4.90 -5.41 -17.41
C GLY A 113 -4.22 -4.50 -16.38
N VAL A 114 -2.91 -4.58 -16.19
CA VAL A 114 -2.15 -3.71 -15.28
C VAL A 114 -1.15 -2.86 -16.06
N ARG A 115 -1.23 -1.55 -15.90
CA ARG A 115 -0.19 -0.64 -16.39
C ARG A 115 0.95 -0.60 -15.38
N LEU A 116 2.06 -1.24 -15.72
CA LEU A 116 3.26 -1.32 -14.88
C LEU A 116 4.22 -0.19 -15.24
N LEU A 117 4.68 0.54 -14.23
CA LEU A 117 5.73 1.54 -14.30
C LEU A 117 6.96 1.04 -13.54
N GLN A 118 8.08 0.83 -14.24
CA GLN A 118 9.36 0.55 -13.58
C GLN A 118 10.05 1.87 -13.26
N LEU A 119 9.84 2.37 -12.06
CA LEU A 119 10.34 3.65 -11.59
C LEU A 119 10.36 3.68 -10.07
N ASP A 120 11.32 4.41 -9.47
CA ASP A 120 11.29 4.70 -8.04
C ASP A 120 10.12 5.66 -7.76
N PHE A 121 9.27 5.30 -6.79
CA PHE A 121 8.13 6.15 -6.41
C PHE A 121 8.58 7.51 -5.84
N LEU A 122 9.80 7.60 -5.31
CA LEU A 122 10.40 8.86 -4.84
C LEU A 122 10.92 9.75 -5.99
N ASP A 123 10.91 9.28 -7.25
CA ASP A 123 11.18 10.13 -8.40
C ASP A 123 10.11 11.20 -8.53
N PRO A 124 10.46 12.49 -8.67
CA PRO A 124 9.49 13.59 -8.76
C PRO A 124 8.46 13.45 -9.90
N THR A 125 8.77 12.65 -10.93
CA THR A 125 7.87 12.42 -12.06
C THR A 125 6.88 11.27 -11.83
N ALA A 126 7.06 10.46 -10.76
CA ALA A 126 6.24 9.29 -10.51
C ALA A 126 4.75 9.60 -10.30
N PRO A 127 4.36 10.64 -9.52
CA PRO A 127 2.95 10.99 -9.32
C PRO A 127 2.22 11.28 -10.63
N GLU A 128 2.81 12.09 -11.51
CA GLU A 128 2.16 12.47 -12.78
C GLU A 128 2.05 11.25 -13.72
N LYS A 129 3.11 10.44 -13.81
CA LYS A 129 3.09 9.21 -14.61
C LYS A 129 2.03 8.20 -14.11
N LEU A 130 1.83 8.10 -12.79
CA LEU A 130 0.78 7.25 -12.22
C LEU A 130 -0.62 7.78 -12.54
N LYS A 131 -0.85 9.10 -12.44
CA LYS A 131 -2.12 9.73 -12.81
C LYS A 131 -2.45 9.50 -14.29
N GLU A 132 -1.46 9.65 -15.17
CA GLU A 132 -1.61 9.36 -16.60
C GLU A 132 -1.90 7.87 -16.82
N ALA A 133 -1.14 6.98 -16.19
CA ALA A 133 -1.26 5.53 -16.35
C ALA A 133 -2.62 4.98 -15.92
N ILE A 134 -3.24 5.53 -14.86
CA ILE A 134 -4.55 5.08 -14.37
C ILE A 134 -5.72 5.63 -15.19
N GLY A 135 -5.53 6.72 -15.92
CA GLY A 135 -6.52 7.30 -16.81
C GLY A 135 -7.82 7.72 -16.11
N GLY A 136 -7.75 8.16 -14.86
CA GLY A 136 -8.92 8.59 -14.08
C GLY A 136 -8.63 8.67 -12.59
N THR A 137 -9.68 8.92 -11.81
CA THR A 137 -9.56 9.07 -10.34
C THR A 137 -9.61 7.70 -9.65
N PRO A 138 -8.61 7.29 -8.86
CA PRO A 138 -8.62 6.01 -8.18
C PRO A 138 -9.55 6.00 -6.96
N ASP A 139 -10.14 4.84 -6.69
CA ASP A 139 -10.94 4.59 -5.47
C ASP A 139 -10.08 4.00 -4.35
N LEU A 140 -8.94 3.43 -4.70
CA LEU A 140 -8.07 2.78 -3.74
C LEU A 140 -6.60 2.99 -4.12
N VAL A 141 -5.81 3.41 -3.15
CA VAL A 141 -4.35 3.41 -3.22
C VAL A 141 -3.80 2.40 -2.23
N LEU A 142 -3.05 1.43 -2.75
CA LEU A 142 -2.37 0.38 -2.02
C LEU A 142 -0.87 0.68 -1.95
N SER A 143 -0.21 0.35 -0.84
CA SER A 143 1.24 0.46 -0.71
C SER A 143 1.80 -0.68 0.14
N ASP A 144 2.51 -1.63 -0.48
CA ASP A 144 3.33 -2.64 0.22
C ASP A 144 4.83 -2.26 0.15
N MET A 145 5.14 -0.97 -0.10
CA MET A 145 6.51 -0.47 -0.17
C MET A 145 7.28 -0.76 1.11
N ALA A 146 8.53 -1.14 0.98
CA ALA A 146 9.50 -1.22 2.06
C ALA A 146 10.86 -0.82 1.56
N ALA A 147 11.56 -0.01 2.33
CA ALA A 147 12.96 0.28 2.02
C ALA A 147 13.81 -1.00 2.09
N PRO A 148 14.82 -1.15 1.23
CA PRO A 148 15.78 -2.23 1.35
C PRO A 148 16.37 -2.27 2.76
N THR A 149 16.31 -3.46 3.41
CA THR A 149 16.75 -3.61 4.78
C THR A 149 18.25 -3.44 4.91
N THR A 150 18.67 -2.53 5.77
CA THR A 150 20.08 -2.31 6.12
C THR A 150 20.54 -3.26 7.23
N GLY A 151 19.60 -3.86 7.95
CA GLY A 151 19.83 -4.66 9.17
C GLY A 151 19.84 -3.80 10.43
N HIS A 152 19.72 -2.48 10.31
CA HIS A 152 19.65 -1.56 11.43
C HIS A 152 18.18 -1.13 11.63
N GLN A 153 17.52 -1.70 12.64
CA GLN A 153 16.06 -1.56 12.85
C GLN A 153 15.56 -0.11 12.83
N LYS A 154 16.27 0.82 13.49
CA LYS A 154 15.89 2.25 13.51
C LYS A 154 15.90 2.87 12.11
N THR A 155 16.95 2.61 11.35
CA THR A 155 17.09 3.15 10.00
C THR A 155 16.02 2.57 9.06
N ASP A 156 15.81 1.26 9.12
CA ASP A 156 14.81 0.57 8.32
C ASP A 156 13.40 1.06 8.66
N HIS A 157 13.13 1.32 9.95
CA HIS A 157 11.87 1.90 10.42
C HIS A 157 11.64 3.31 9.84
N ILE A 158 12.59 4.23 10.02
CA ILE A 158 12.48 5.61 9.53
C ILE A 158 12.25 5.65 8.01
N ARG A 159 13.01 4.86 7.25
CA ARG A 159 12.88 4.80 5.79
C ARG A 159 11.53 4.26 5.34
N THR A 160 11.01 3.23 6.02
CA THR A 160 9.68 2.67 5.69
C THR A 160 8.57 3.64 6.09
N MET A 161 8.72 4.37 7.20
CA MET A 161 7.77 5.40 7.61
C MET A 161 7.72 6.55 6.60
N HIS A 162 8.88 7.02 6.13
CA HIS A 162 8.94 8.04 5.07
C HIS A 162 8.20 7.61 3.80
N LEU A 163 8.40 6.35 3.34
CA LEU A 163 7.64 5.83 2.21
C LEU A 163 6.12 5.81 2.46
N CYS A 164 5.70 5.49 3.68
CA CYS A 164 4.28 5.54 4.07
C CYS A 164 3.73 6.97 4.05
N GLU A 165 4.50 7.96 4.50
CA GLU A 165 4.12 9.38 4.48
C GLU A 165 3.96 9.90 3.06
N VAL A 166 4.95 9.68 2.19
CA VAL A 166 4.89 10.10 0.78
C VAL A 166 3.73 9.40 0.05
N ALA A 167 3.47 8.13 0.35
CA ALA A 167 2.31 7.41 -0.19
C ALA A 167 0.98 7.98 0.32
N ALA A 168 0.91 8.45 1.57
CA ALA A 168 -0.30 9.06 2.14
C ALA A 168 -0.59 10.43 1.50
N ASP A 169 0.42 11.26 1.30
CA ASP A 169 0.29 12.55 0.62
C ASP A 169 -0.20 12.35 -0.81
N PHE A 170 0.40 11.42 -1.55
CA PHE A 170 -0.04 11.06 -2.89
C PHE A 170 -1.49 10.54 -2.89
N ALA A 171 -1.88 9.67 -1.95
CA ALA A 171 -3.23 9.15 -1.87
C ALA A 171 -4.27 10.27 -1.61
N ILE A 172 -3.95 11.25 -0.75
CA ILE A 172 -4.80 12.41 -0.49
C ILE A 172 -4.95 13.27 -1.76
N GLU A 173 -3.90 13.35 -2.57
CA GLU A 173 -3.92 14.11 -3.81
C GLU A 173 -4.79 13.46 -4.90
N VAL A 174 -4.79 12.13 -5.03
CA VAL A 174 -5.36 11.45 -6.19
C VAL A 174 -6.71 10.77 -5.96
N LEU A 175 -7.05 10.41 -4.70
CA LEU A 175 -8.24 9.62 -4.39
C LEU A 175 -9.54 10.34 -4.73
N ALA A 176 -10.51 9.57 -5.19
CA ALA A 176 -11.92 9.96 -5.22
C ALA A 176 -12.47 10.13 -3.81
N GLU A 177 -13.48 11.01 -3.63
CA GLU A 177 -14.23 11.07 -2.37
C GLU A 177 -14.83 9.70 -2.04
N GLY A 178 -14.75 9.29 -0.78
CA GLY A 178 -15.14 7.96 -0.34
C GLY A 178 -14.06 6.89 -0.52
N GLY A 179 -13.00 7.17 -1.27
CA GLY A 179 -11.89 6.26 -1.52
C GLY A 179 -11.11 5.84 -0.29
N HIS A 180 -10.18 4.89 -0.47
CA HIS A 180 -9.45 4.26 0.62
C HIS A 180 -7.94 4.27 0.36
N PHE A 181 -7.17 4.26 1.44
CA PHE A 181 -5.72 4.14 1.42
C PHE A 181 -5.27 3.03 2.37
N LEU A 182 -4.43 2.13 1.86
CA LEU A 182 -3.82 1.05 2.64
C LEU A 182 -2.31 1.08 2.45
N ALA A 183 -1.55 1.22 3.53
CA ALA A 183 -0.10 1.23 3.46
C ALA A 183 0.56 0.36 4.51
N LYS A 184 1.69 -0.27 4.13
CA LYS A 184 2.57 -0.94 5.08
C LYS A 184 3.21 0.07 6.01
N THR A 185 3.27 -0.29 7.28
CA THR A 185 3.98 0.40 8.35
C THR A 185 4.64 -0.62 9.27
N PHE A 186 5.38 -0.16 10.27
CA PHE A 186 5.98 -1.03 11.28
C PHE A 186 5.40 -0.74 12.67
N GLN A 187 5.30 -1.77 13.48
CA GLN A 187 4.89 -1.66 14.88
C GLN A 187 5.88 -0.78 15.66
N GLY A 188 5.36 0.17 16.45
CA GLY A 188 6.16 1.00 17.34
C GLY A 188 6.32 2.45 16.93
N GLY A 189 5.64 2.91 15.89
CA GLY A 189 5.66 4.33 15.61
C GLY A 189 5.14 4.74 14.25
N THR A 190 3.84 4.77 14.08
CA THR A 190 3.29 5.74 13.12
C THR A 190 3.45 7.10 13.75
N GLU A 191 4.14 8.03 13.10
CA GLU A 191 4.30 9.37 13.64
C GLU A 191 2.94 10.02 13.88
N LYS A 192 2.82 10.76 14.97
CA LYS A 192 1.57 11.44 15.30
C LYS A 192 1.11 12.36 14.17
N SER A 193 2.05 13.01 13.49
CA SER A 193 1.81 13.87 12.31
C SER A 193 1.06 13.14 11.20
N LEU A 194 1.52 11.94 10.81
CA LEU A 194 0.88 11.12 9.78
C LEU A 194 -0.53 10.68 10.21
N LEU A 195 -0.69 10.24 11.46
CA LEU A 195 -2.00 9.86 11.98
C LEU A 195 -2.98 11.04 12.00
N ASP A 196 -2.51 12.22 12.41
CA ASP A 196 -3.33 13.42 12.43
C ASP A 196 -3.69 13.89 11.01
N LEU A 197 -2.75 13.76 10.06
CA LEU A 197 -3.00 14.02 8.63
C LEU A 197 -4.10 13.09 8.10
N LEU A 198 -3.98 11.78 8.33
CA LEU A 198 -4.95 10.81 7.84
C LEU A 198 -6.32 10.97 8.51
N LYS A 199 -6.40 11.24 9.82
CA LYS A 199 -7.67 11.48 10.52
C LYS A 199 -8.38 12.76 10.04
N ARG A 200 -7.63 13.78 9.63
CA ARG A 200 -8.22 14.98 9.03
C ARG A 200 -8.87 14.67 7.68
N ASN A 201 -8.24 13.83 6.86
CA ASN A 201 -8.63 13.58 5.47
C ASN A 201 -9.54 12.37 5.28
N PHE A 202 -9.57 11.42 6.22
CA PHE A 202 -10.37 10.19 6.12
C PHE A 202 -11.37 10.06 7.27
N LYS A 203 -12.47 9.33 7.03
CA LYS A 203 -13.51 9.09 8.05
C LYS A 203 -13.05 8.15 9.15
N GLN A 204 -12.18 7.18 8.82
CA GLN A 204 -11.67 6.18 9.75
C GLN A 204 -10.21 5.84 9.45
N VAL A 205 -9.40 5.67 10.50
CA VAL A 205 -7.99 5.24 10.40
C VAL A 205 -7.77 4.08 11.38
N LEU A 206 -7.24 2.96 10.87
CA LEU A 206 -7.06 1.71 11.61
C LEU A 206 -5.64 1.17 11.43
N HIS A 207 -5.08 0.58 12.51
CA HIS A 207 -3.89 -0.24 12.44
C HIS A 207 -4.29 -1.72 12.35
N ILE A 208 -3.73 -2.44 11.39
CA ILE A 208 -4.10 -3.83 11.11
C ILE A 208 -2.85 -4.69 11.06
N LYS A 209 -2.89 -5.83 11.74
CA LYS A 209 -1.91 -6.90 11.58
C LYS A 209 -2.62 -8.11 11.00
N PRO A 210 -2.44 -8.41 9.68
CA PRO A 210 -3.02 -9.61 9.08
C PRO A 210 -2.47 -10.89 9.74
N ALA A 211 -3.30 -11.92 9.83
CA ALA A 211 -2.87 -13.22 10.37
C ALA A 211 -1.79 -13.87 9.51
N SER A 212 -1.80 -13.58 8.20
CA SER A 212 -0.76 -13.99 7.27
C SER A 212 0.58 -13.28 7.46
N SER A 213 0.65 -12.17 8.21
CA SER A 213 1.94 -11.61 8.64
C SER A 213 2.62 -12.57 9.61
N ARG A 214 3.95 -12.73 9.48
CA ARG A 214 4.69 -13.58 10.41
C ARG A 214 4.61 -13.03 11.83
N SER A 215 4.48 -13.91 12.82
CA SER A 215 4.34 -13.52 14.23
C SER A 215 5.50 -12.66 14.74
N GLU A 216 6.71 -12.98 14.29
CA GLU A 216 7.94 -12.26 14.65
C GLU A 216 8.15 -10.96 13.85
N SER A 217 7.35 -10.70 12.82
CA SER A 217 7.47 -9.50 11.99
C SER A 217 6.88 -8.29 12.71
N VAL A 218 7.60 -7.18 12.69
CA VAL A 218 7.11 -5.88 13.15
C VAL A 218 6.17 -5.20 12.14
N GLU A 219 5.93 -5.84 10.99
CA GLU A 219 5.06 -5.34 9.93
C GLU A 219 3.61 -5.20 10.42
N MET A 220 3.03 -4.06 10.10
CA MET A 220 1.61 -3.73 10.25
C MET A 220 1.12 -3.01 9.01
N PHE A 221 -0.18 -2.77 8.95
CA PHE A 221 -0.78 -1.94 7.91
C PHE A 221 -1.59 -0.82 8.53
N LEU A 222 -1.54 0.35 7.89
CA LEU A 222 -2.34 1.51 8.20
C LEU A 222 -3.44 1.61 7.14
N LEU A 223 -4.68 1.47 7.56
CA LEU A 223 -5.85 1.57 6.68
C LEU A 223 -6.61 2.86 7.00
N ALA A 224 -6.70 3.75 6.01
CA ALA A 224 -7.51 4.95 6.05
C ALA A 224 -8.71 4.78 5.10
N LYS A 225 -9.93 4.87 5.63
CA LYS A 225 -11.19 4.61 4.92
C LYS A 225 -12.02 5.87 4.76
N GLY A 226 -12.60 6.01 3.58
CA GLY A 226 -13.56 7.06 3.27
C GLY A 226 -12.90 8.42 3.22
N PHE A 227 -12.14 8.66 2.16
CA PHE A 227 -11.57 9.97 1.89
C PHE A 227 -12.67 11.04 1.88
N LYS A 228 -12.47 12.15 2.57
CA LYS A 228 -13.50 13.20 2.75
C LYS A 228 -13.60 14.16 1.57
N GLY A 229 -12.80 13.95 0.53
CA GLY A 229 -12.63 14.91 -0.55
C GLY A 229 -11.63 16.02 -0.21
N ARG A 230 -11.14 16.71 -1.25
CA ARG A 230 -10.32 17.91 -1.09
C ARG A 230 -11.24 19.07 -0.71
N LYS A 231 -10.92 19.77 0.36
CA LYS A 231 -11.55 21.06 0.61
C LYS A 231 -10.99 22.01 -0.44
N ASP A 232 -11.84 22.51 -1.31
CA ASP A 232 -11.47 23.65 -2.13
C ASP A 232 -11.01 24.74 -1.17
N THR A 233 -9.72 25.01 -1.14
CA THR A 233 -9.21 26.26 -0.64
C THR A 233 -9.64 27.30 -1.68
N ALA A 234 -10.85 27.84 -1.51
CA ALA A 234 -11.23 29.04 -2.20
C ALA A 234 -10.09 30.03 -1.98
N VAL A 235 -9.42 30.38 -3.08
CA VAL A 235 -8.50 31.50 -3.11
C VAL A 235 -9.33 32.68 -2.65
N ALA A 236 -9.16 33.12 -1.42
CA ALA A 236 -9.70 34.38 -0.94
C ALA A 236 -9.01 35.44 -1.81
N ASP A 237 -9.78 35.94 -2.76
CA ASP A 237 -9.45 37.11 -3.54
C ASP A 237 -9.27 38.32 -2.56
N HIS A 238 -8.05 38.52 -2.12
CA HIS A 238 -7.64 39.76 -1.49
C HIS A 238 -7.23 40.77 -2.58
N HIS A 239 -8.21 41.07 -3.45
CA HIS A 239 -8.16 42.24 -4.29
C HIS A 239 -9.46 43.03 -4.15
N ALA A 240 -9.64 43.70 -3.02
CA ALA A 240 -10.52 44.86 -2.91
C ALA A 240 -10.05 45.63 -1.68
N ASP A 241 -9.38 46.72 -1.88
CA ASP A 241 -9.44 47.99 -1.22
C ASP A 241 -8.05 48.61 -1.00
N GLU A 242 -7.44 49.05 -2.10
CA GLU A 242 -6.45 50.12 -2.08
C GLU A 242 -6.70 51.03 -3.29
N ARG A 243 -7.85 51.69 -3.28
CA ARG A 243 -8.10 52.90 -4.07
C ARG A 243 -9.06 53.75 -3.25
N ASP A 244 -8.51 54.64 -2.44
CA ASP A 244 -9.04 55.94 -2.04
C ASP A 244 -8.26 56.42 -0.82
N THR A 245 -7.16 57.09 -1.07
CA THR A 245 -6.61 58.17 -0.18
C THR A 245 -5.40 58.82 -0.85
N PHE A 246 -5.60 59.44 -1.99
CA PHE A 246 -4.69 60.45 -2.50
C PHE A 246 -5.49 61.54 -3.24
N GLU A 247 -6.25 62.33 -2.50
CA GLU A 247 -6.67 63.69 -2.87
C GLU A 247 -7.08 64.39 -1.58
N GLN A 248 -6.22 65.26 -1.10
CA GLN A 248 -6.48 66.47 -0.34
C GLN A 248 -5.25 66.79 0.52
N ASN A 249 -4.36 67.59 -0.06
CA ASN A 249 -3.61 68.66 0.65
C ASN A 249 -2.65 69.31 -0.35
N ALA A 250 -3.22 70.14 -1.16
CA ALA A 250 -2.51 71.23 -1.86
C ALA A 250 -3.47 72.42 -1.82
N ASP A 251 -3.25 73.22 -0.78
CA ASP A 251 -3.52 74.68 -0.75
C ASP A 251 -3.40 75.13 0.70
N GLU A 252 -2.31 75.80 0.98
CA GLU A 252 -2.14 76.94 1.91
C GLU A 252 -0.66 77.02 2.26
N ASP A 253 0.01 78.00 1.59
CA ASP A 253 0.71 79.09 2.15
C ASP A 253 1.55 79.83 1.07
N VAL A 254 1.09 81.04 0.70
CA VAL A 254 1.70 82.31 0.37
C VAL A 254 3.16 82.36 -0.05
#